data_77e1be3f4c8e9c9e9071b94e1081ed3d
#
_entry.id   77e1be3f4c8e9c9e9071b94e1081ed3d
#
_cell.length_a   1.000
_cell.length_b   1.000
_cell.length_c   1.000
_cell.angle_alpha   90.00
_cell.angle_beta   90.00
_cell.angle_gamma   90.00
#
_symmetry.space_group_name_H-M   'P 1'
#
loop_
_entity.id
_entity.type
_entity.pdbx_description
1 polymer ?
#
loop_
_entity_poly.entity_id
_entity_poly.type
_entity_poly.pdbx_seq_one_letter_code
_entity_poly.pdbx_strand_id
1 'polypeptide(L)'
;MTINKINIGGVKYAVYLKKNLIEPDSHQHVWGYTDYEKSAIYIENKLSEQHIKQTLIHELVHAMLWETGAVDSYNDEKIVNPLGNMLYAVLHLNNLKI
;
A
#
# COMPACT_ATOMS: atom_id res chain seq x y z
N MET A 1 1.95 5.19 14.46
CA MET A 1 3.31 4.60 14.48
C MET A 1 3.79 4.41 13.06
N THR A 2 5.02 4.77 12.80
CA THR A 2 5.62 4.53 11.51
C THR A 2 6.18 3.11 11.49
N ILE A 3 5.75 2.29 10.54
CA ILE A 3 6.29 0.93 10.41
C ILE A 3 7.69 1.03 9.85
N ASN A 4 7.83 1.70 8.69
CA ASN A 4 9.09 1.78 7.99
C ASN A 4 9.03 2.88 6.94
N LYS A 5 10.20 3.21 6.43
CA LYS A 5 10.33 3.94 5.17
C LYS A 5 10.75 2.96 4.09
N ILE A 6 10.06 2.99 2.97
CA ILE A 6 10.31 2.07 1.86
C ILE A 6 10.70 2.91 0.65
N ASN A 7 11.86 2.59 0.08
CA ASN A 7 12.33 3.27 -1.12
C ASN A 7 11.66 2.65 -2.35
N ILE A 8 10.90 3.47 -3.07
CA ILE A 8 10.19 3.04 -4.27
C ILE A 8 10.71 3.89 -5.42
N GLY A 9 11.61 3.31 -6.22
CA GLY A 9 12.18 4.01 -7.37
C GLY A 9 12.98 5.26 -7.01
N GLY A 10 13.60 5.29 -5.84
CA GLY A 10 14.36 6.45 -5.36
C GLY A 10 13.56 7.40 -4.48
N VAL A 11 12.25 7.19 -4.36
CA VAL A 11 11.40 8.01 -3.51
C VAL A 11 11.10 7.25 -2.21
N LYS A 12 11.34 7.88 -1.08
CA LYS A 12 11.11 7.25 0.23
C LYS A 12 9.69 7.49 0.67
N TYR A 13 8.91 6.41 0.74
CA TYR A 13 7.55 6.43 1.26
C TYR A 13 7.57 6.10 2.75
N ALA A 14 6.88 6.91 3.55
CA ALA A 14 6.68 6.62 4.97
C ALA A 14 5.39 5.78 5.12
N VAL A 15 5.43 4.78 5.98
CA VAL A 15 4.28 3.92 6.24
C VAL A 15 3.78 4.17 7.65
N TYR A 16 2.51 4.51 7.78
CA TYR A 16 1.87 4.85 9.06
C TYR A 16 0.72 3.90 9.38
N LEU A 17 0.65 3.48 10.62
CA LEU A 17 -0.53 2.79 11.15
C LEU A 17 -1.41 3.83 11.83
N LYS A 18 -2.69 3.86 11.47
CA LYS A 18 -3.64 4.83 12.00
C LYS A 18 -4.92 4.13 12.47
N LYS A 19 -5.47 4.61 13.59
CA LYS A 19 -6.76 4.14 14.07
C LYS A 19 -7.88 4.85 13.32
N ASN A 20 -8.93 4.11 13.00
CA ASN A 20 -10.12 4.64 12.32
C ASN A 20 -9.76 5.41 11.06
N LEU A 21 -9.00 4.74 10.19
CA LEU A 21 -8.49 5.35 8.98
C LEU A 21 -9.61 5.76 8.04
N ILE A 22 -9.61 7.03 7.67
CA ILE A 22 -10.60 7.61 6.74
C ILE A 22 -9.83 8.17 5.55
N GLU A 23 -10.23 7.75 4.37
CA GLU A 23 -9.61 8.22 3.13
C GLU A 23 -10.11 9.64 2.83
N PRO A 24 -9.18 10.62 2.61
CA PRO A 24 -9.57 12.03 2.53
C PRO A 24 -10.55 12.38 1.41
N ASP A 25 -10.43 11.71 0.26
CA ASP A 25 -11.27 12.04 -0.90
C ASP A 25 -12.68 11.49 -0.79
N SER A 26 -12.80 10.24 -0.36
CA SER A 26 -14.10 9.56 -0.27
C SER A 26 -14.80 9.79 1.07
N HIS A 27 -14.05 10.21 2.09
CA HIS A 27 -14.53 10.32 3.49
C HIS A 27 -15.03 8.99 4.06
N GLN A 28 -14.56 7.88 3.52
CA GLN A 28 -14.97 6.54 3.96
C GLN A 28 -13.85 5.84 4.71
N HIS A 29 -14.24 4.90 5.58
CA HIS A 29 -13.28 4.03 6.24
C HIS A 29 -12.65 3.11 5.19
N VAL A 30 -11.33 3.02 5.23
CA VAL A 30 -10.57 2.16 4.32
C VAL A 30 -9.52 1.40 5.12
N TRP A 31 -9.04 0.29 4.56
CA TRP A 31 -7.95 -0.45 5.17
C TRP A 31 -6.60 0.23 4.92
N GLY A 32 -6.48 0.92 3.81
CA GLY A 32 -5.27 1.66 3.50
C GLY A 32 -5.49 2.62 2.35
N TYR A 33 -4.60 3.59 2.24
CA TYR A 33 -4.54 4.44 1.05
C TYR A 33 -3.12 5.00 0.89
N THR A 34 -2.82 5.44 -0.32
CA THR A 34 -1.53 6.04 -0.67
C THR A 34 -1.73 7.52 -0.97
N ASP A 35 -0.94 8.37 -0.32
CA ASP A 35 -0.86 9.79 -0.63
C ASP A 35 0.40 10.01 -1.46
N TYR A 36 0.22 10.18 -2.76
CA TYR A 36 1.35 10.27 -3.69
C TYR A 36 2.12 11.56 -3.53
N GLU A 37 1.43 12.66 -3.21
CA GLU A 37 2.10 13.95 -3.04
C GLU A 37 3.01 13.98 -1.82
N LYS A 38 2.59 13.34 -0.74
CA LYS A 38 3.36 13.27 0.49
C LYS A 38 4.28 12.07 0.55
N SER A 39 4.20 11.18 -0.42
CA SER A 39 4.93 9.91 -0.43
C SER A 39 4.71 9.16 0.88
N ALA A 40 3.43 8.92 1.18
CA ALA A 40 3.03 8.27 2.41
C ALA A 40 1.98 7.19 2.15
N ILE A 41 2.07 6.11 2.90
CA ILE A 41 1.10 5.02 2.90
C ILE A 41 0.50 4.93 4.29
N TYR A 42 -0.83 4.88 4.36
CA TYR A 42 -1.57 4.79 5.62
C TYR A 42 -2.31 3.46 5.67
N ILE A 43 -2.24 2.77 6.80
CA ILE A 43 -2.85 1.46 6.98
C ILE A 43 -3.63 1.46 8.29
N GLU A 44 -4.84 0.87 8.27
CA GLU A 44 -5.69 0.76 9.45
C GLU A 44 -5.02 -0.11 10.53
N ASN A 45 -4.86 0.45 11.71
CA ASN A 45 -4.16 -0.21 12.82
C ASN A 45 -4.93 -1.40 13.42
N LYS A 46 -6.25 -1.43 13.28
CA LYS A 46 -7.10 -2.48 13.87
C LYS A 46 -7.06 -3.80 13.12
N LEU A 47 -6.50 -3.82 11.93
CA LEU A 47 -6.41 -5.03 11.14
C LEU A 47 -5.50 -6.06 11.82
N SER A 48 -5.73 -7.34 11.51
CA SER A 48 -4.80 -8.39 11.91
C SER A 48 -3.44 -8.12 11.28
N GLU A 49 -2.39 -8.69 11.86
CA GLU A 49 -1.05 -8.55 11.29
C GLU A 49 -1.00 -8.99 9.84
N GLN A 50 -1.67 -10.10 9.52
CA GLN A 50 -1.73 -10.63 8.16
C GLN A 50 -2.41 -9.63 7.21
N HIS A 51 -3.52 -9.03 7.62
CA HIS A 51 -4.22 -8.05 6.79
C HIS A 51 -3.44 -6.75 6.66
N ILE A 52 -2.68 -6.35 7.70
CA ILE A 52 -1.79 -5.19 7.60
C ILE A 52 -0.74 -5.42 6.50
N LYS A 53 -0.11 -6.59 6.49
CA LYS A 53 0.90 -6.92 5.48
C LYS A 53 0.30 -6.98 4.08
N GLN A 54 -0.87 -7.59 3.94
CA GLN A 54 -1.55 -7.70 2.66
C GLN A 54 -1.94 -6.31 2.14
N THR A 55 -2.46 -5.46 3.01
CA THR A 55 -2.83 -4.08 2.67
C THR A 55 -1.60 -3.28 2.30
N LEU A 56 -0.50 -3.44 3.02
CA LEU A 56 0.76 -2.77 2.68
C LEU A 56 1.20 -3.12 1.26
N ILE A 57 1.19 -4.40 0.91
CA ILE A 57 1.57 -4.82 -0.44
C ILE A 57 0.64 -4.21 -1.49
N HIS A 58 -0.65 -4.16 -1.22
CA HIS A 58 -1.63 -3.53 -2.11
C HIS A 58 -1.27 -2.06 -2.37
N GLU A 59 -1.01 -1.30 -1.30
CA GLU A 59 -0.65 0.12 -1.44
C GLU A 59 0.72 0.31 -2.09
N LEU A 60 1.66 -0.61 -1.85
CA LEU A 60 2.96 -0.57 -2.54
C LEU A 60 2.80 -0.72 -4.05
N VAL A 61 1.88 -1.55 -4.50
CA VAL A 61 1.62 -1.69 -5.95
C VAL A 61 1.11 -0.38 -6.53
N HIS A 62 0.18 0.30 -5.84
CA HIS A 62 -0.25 1.63 -6.25
C HIS A 62 0.93 2.58 -6.40
N ALA A 63 1.78 2.65 -5.39
CA ALA A 63 2.92 3.55 -5.37
C ALA A 63 3.95 3.20 -6.45
N MET A 64 4.20 1.90 -6.65
CA MET A 64 5.12 1.44 -7.69
C MET A 64 4.66 1.85 -9.08
N LEU A 65 3.39 1.67 -9.36
CA LEU A 65 2.82 2.07 -10.65
C LEU A 65 2.88 3.59 -10.84
N TRP A 66 2.60 4.35 -9.78
CA TRP A 66 2.73 5.80 -9.82
C TRP A 66 4.16 6.24 -10.12
N GLU A 67 5.14 5.67 -9.42
CA GLU A 67 6.54 6.07 -9.57
C GLU A 67 7.14 5.64 -10.91
N THR A 68 6.58 4.61 -11.55
CA THR A 68 7.00 4.23 -12.91
C THR A 68 6.36 5.09 -13.99
N GLY A 69 5.45 5.98 -13.63
CA GLY A 69 4.74 6.81 -14.58
C GLY A 69 3.57 6.13 -15.28
N ALA A 70 3.05 5.05 -14.71
CA ALA A 70 1.91 4.33 -15.29
C ALA A 70 0.59 5.07 -15.00
N VAL A 71 0.42 6.22 -15.66
CA VAL A 71 -0.68 7.16 -15.37
C VAL A 71 -2.07 6.58 -15.61
N ASP A 72 -2.18 5.60 -16.50
CA ASP A 72 -3.47 4.97 -16.78
C ASP A 72 -3.77 3.77 -15.86
N SER A 73 -2.81 3.31 -15.09
CA SER A 73 -2.92 2.06 -14.35
C SER A 73 -2.75 2.18 -12.84
N TYR A 74 -2.08 3.23 -12.36
CA TYR A 74 -1.69 3.30 -10.94
C TYR A 74 -2.89 3.25 -9.99
N ASN A 75 -4.05 3.68 -10.43
CA ASN A 75 -5.26 3.71 -9.61
C ASN A 75 -6.35 2.76 -10.13
N ASP A 76 -5.99 1.83 -11.01
CA ASP A 76 -6.92 0.86 -11.56
C ASP A 76 -6.93 -0.41 -10.72
N GLU A 77 -7.98 -0.58 -9.92
CA GLU A 77 -8.09 -1.74 -9.02
C GLU A 77 -8.20 -3.07 -9.76
N LYS A 78 -8.60 -3.06 -11.02
CA LYS A 78 -8.61 -4.29 -11.85
C LYS A 78 -7.20 -4.80 -12.10
N ILE A 79 -6.21 -3.91 -12.04
CA ILE A 79 -4.80 -4.26 -12.17
C ILE A 79 -4.17 -4.44 -10.79
N VAL A 80 -4.42 -3.49 -9.90
CA VAL A 80 -3.78 -3.47 -8.58
C VAL A 80 -4.21 -4.65 -7.72
N ASN A 81 -5.50 -4.99 -7.70
CA ASN A 81 -5.98 -6.09 -6.86
C ASN A 81 -5.32 -7.43 -7.18
N PRO A 82 -5.39 -7.94 -8.43
CA PRO A 82 -4.77 -9.22 -8.71
C PRO A 82 -3.25 -9.20 -8.60
N LEU A 83 -2.62 -8.10 -8.99
CA LEU A 83 -1.16 -7.99 -8.90
C LEU A 83 -0.71 -7.95 -7.44
N GLY A 84 -1.39 -7.17 -6.60
CA GLY A 84 -1.09 -7.10 -5.18
C GLY A 84 -1.28 -8.44 -4.49
N ASN A 85 -2.38 -9.12 -4.79
CA ASN A 85 -2.66 -10.44 -4.23
C ASN A 85 -1.59 -11.47 -4.63
N MET A 86 -1.18 -11.46 -5.89
CA MET A 86 -0.15 -12.37 -6.36
C MET A 86 1.21 -12.05 -5.73
N LEU A 87 1.56 -10.78 -5.65
CA LEU A 87 2.82 -10.35 -5.05
C LEU A 87 2.89 -10.77 -3.57
N TYR A 88 1.80 -10.55 -2.83
CA TYR A 88 1.72 -10.99 -1.45
C TYR A 88 1.93 -12.50 -1.33
N ALA A 89 1.25 -13.27 -2.19
CA ALA A 89 1.36 -14.72 -2.19
C ALA A 89 2.79 -15.19 -2.48
N VAL A 90 3.44 -14.59 -3.47
CA VAL A 90 4.82 -14.93 -3.81
C VAL A 90 5.75 -14.68 -2.64
N LEU A 91 5.65 -13.51 -2.02
CA LEU A 91 6.50 -13.14 -0.89
C LEU A 91 6.24 -14.03 0.32
N HIS A 92 4.97 -14.23 0.65
CA HIS A 92 4.57 -14.96 1.86
C HIS A 92 4.82 -16.45 1.75
N LEU A 93 4.41 -17.08 0.63
CA LEU A 93 4.52 -18.53 0.47
C LEU A 93 5.96 -19.00 0.25
N ASN A 94 6.84 -18.12 -0.17
CA ASN A 94 8.24 -18.44 -0.39
C ASN A 94 9.15 -17.90 0.73
N ASN A 95 8.55 -17.43 1.83
CA ASN A 95 9.27 -16.88 2.98
C ASN A 95 10.23 -15.75 2.60
N LEU A 96 9.88 -14.99 1.58
CA LEU A 96 10.65 -13.80 1.22
C LEU A 96 10.30 -12.68 2.19
N LYS A 97 11.31 -11.92 2.59
CA LYS A 97 11.09 -10.82 3.54
C LYS A 97 10.28 -9.71 2.91
N ILE A 98 9.38 -9.18 3.72
CA ILE A 98 8.51 -8.12 3.30
C ILE A 98 8.80 -6.89 4.16
#